data_37a94f9365663eee524126b81efc9016
#
_entry.id   37a94f9365663eee524126b81efc9016
#
_cell.length_a   1.000
_cell.length_b   1.000
_cell.length_c   1.000
_cell.angle_alpha   90.00
_cell.angle_beta   90.00
_cell.angle_gamma   90.00
#
_symmetry.space_group_name_H-M   'P 1'
#
loop_
_entity.id
_entity.type
_entity.pdbx_description
1 polymer ?
#
loop_
_entity_poly.entity_id
_entity_poly.type
_entity_poly.pdbx_seq_one_letter_code
_entity_poly.pdbx_strand_id
1 'polypeptide(L)'
;MEKIKKMPQIKKNLIKCFSMEITVLCKVVDNFGDIGVVFRLCRALSELKKNLEIRLVVSNLDSFAKISKGIDSTKTFQEFRGWKVFDWNDNALCKKEFSKNPPEFILECFQCGRPEWLEELLFSQQFNLNVLQAIPGDRIENIPK
;
A
#
# COMPACT_ATOMS: atom_id res chain seq x y z
N MET A 1 0.70 20.73 -8.31
CA MET A 1 1.83 19.96 -8.86
C MET A 1 2.53 20.61 -10.04
N GLU A 2 1.98 21.66 -10.57
CA GLU A 2 2.67 22.45 -11.62
C GLU A 2 3.99 23.02 -11.14
N LYS A 3 4.11 23.40 -9.87
CA LYS A 3 5.37 23.88 -9.29
C LYS A 3 6.50 22.85 -9.39
N ILE A 4 6.18 21.55 -9.22
CA ILE A 4 7.17 20.48 -9.31
C ILE A 4 7.63 20.27 -10.75
N LYS A 5 6.70 20.37 -11.72
CA LYS A 5 7.03 20.24 -13.14
C LYS A 5 7.97 21.34 -13.64
N LYS A 6 7.90 22.54 -13.04
CA LYS A 6 8.74 23.69 -13.40
C LYS A 6 10.08 23.73 -12.65
N MET A 7 10.30 22.81 -11.71
CA MET A 7 11.55 22.76 -10.94
C MET A 7 12.70 22.16 -11.73
N PRO A 8 13.94 22.61 -11.48
CA PRO A 8 15.13 21.93 -12.02
C PRO A 8 15.16 20.45 -11.59
N GLN A 9 15.75 19.59 -12.41
CA GLN A 9 15.81 18.16 -12.16
C GLN A 9 16.46 17.81 -10.81
N ILE A 10 17.49 18.57 -10.43
CA ILE A 10 18.18 18.40 -9.14
C ILE A 10 17.21 18.57 -7.96
N LYS A 11 16.35 19.61 -7.99
CA LYS A 11 15.35 19.83 -6.93
C LYS A 11 14.29 18.74 -6.90
N LYS A 12 13.89 18.25 -8.08
CA LYS A 12 12.95 17.12 -8.18
C LYS A 12 13.52 15.86 -7.54
N ASN A 13 14.81 15.59 -7.76
CA ASN A 13 15.48 14.44 -7.16
C ASN A 13 15.59 14.57 -5.65
N LEU A 14 15.89 15.76 -5.14
CA LEU A 14 15.93 16.02 -3.70
C LEU A 14 14.57 15.83 -3.05
N ILE A 15 13.47 16.28 -3.69
CA ILE A 15 12.11 16.08 -3.19
C ILE A 15 11.80 14.58 -3.12
N LYS A 16 12.17 13.80 -4.13
CA LYS A 16 12.02 12.34 -4.14
C LYS A 16 12.82 11.68 -3.00
N CYS A 17 14.03 12.16 -2.72
CA CYS A 17 14.84 11.62 -1.63
C CYS A 17 14.22 11.82 -0.27
N PHE A 18 13.40 12.86 -0.08
CA PHE A 18 12.74 13.14 1.19
C PHE A 18 11.31 12.58 1.28
N SER A 19 10.77 12.05 0.16
CA SER A 19 9.47 11.40 0.21
C SER A 19 9.63 9.96 0.66
N MET A 20 8.71 9.51 1.52
CA MET A 20 8.67 8.14 2.00
C MET A 20 7.51 7.42 1.32
N GLU A 21 7.75 6.20 0.90
CA GLU A 21 6.69 5.35 0.35
C GLU A 21 6.39 4.21 1.31
N ILE A 22 5.12 3.91 1.47
CA ILE A 22 4.67 2.78 2.27
C ILE A 22 3.68 1.95 1.47
N THR A 23 3.86 0.64 1.47
CA THR A 23 2.93 -0.32 0.87
C THR A 23 2.06 -0.90 1.97
N VAL A 24 0.76 -0.70 1.87
CA VAL A 24 -0.21 -1.18 2.86
C VAL A 24 -0.97 -2.35 2.26
N LEU A 25 -0.91 -3.50 2.92
CA LEU A 25 -1.57 -4.72 2.49
C LEU A 25 -2.86 -4.92 3.26
N CYS A 26 -3.96 -5.09 2.55
CA CYS A 26 -5.27 -5.36 3.13
C CYS A 26 -5.91 -6.56 2.47
N LYS A 27 -5.88 -7.70 3.15
CA LYS A 27 -6.65 -8.87 2.73
C LYS A 27 -8.01 -8.80 3.40
N VAL A 28 -9.05 -8.62 2.60
CA VAL A 28 -10.42 -8.50 3.12
C VAL A 28 -10.96 -9.89 3.42
N VAL A 29 -11.12 -10.18 4.69
CA VAL A 29 -11.70 -11.44 5.19
C VAL A 29 -13.10 -11.19 5.68
N ASP A 30 -13.29 -10.09 6.42
CA ASP A 30 -14.59 -9.64 6.91
C ASP A 30 -15.05 -8.47 6.05
N ASN A 31 -16.04 -8.67 5.22
CA ASN A 31 -16.54 -7.81 4.14
C ASN A 31 -16.16 -6.33 4.17
N PHE A 32 -16.47 -5.62 5.27
CA PHE A 32 -16.24 -4.19 5.36
C PHE A 32 -15.34 -3.78 6.52
N GLY A 33 -15.21 -4.65 7.53
CA GLY A 33 -14.45 -4.34 8.73
C GLY A 33 -12.99 -4.08 8.45
N ASP A 34 -12.36 -5.00 7.75
CA ASP A 34 -10.92 -4.92 7.45
C ASP A 34 -10.59 -3.69 6.61
N ILE A 35 -11.29 -3.51 5.50
CA ILE A 35 -11.00 -2.39 4.60
C ILE A 35 -11.38 -1.04 5.23
N GLY A 36 -12.43 -1.02 6.06
CA GLY A 36 -12.84 0.20 6.76
C GLY A 36 -11.78 0.70 7.73
N VAL A 37 -11.18 -0.21 8.48
CA VAL A 37 -10.09 0.13 9.41
C VAL A 37 -8.85 0.55 8.65
N VAL A 38 -8.47 -0.18 7.61
CA VAL A 38 -7.29 0.14 6.79
C VAL A 38 -7.46 1.47 6.08
N PHE A 39 -8.66 1.77 5.58
CA PHE A 39 -8.96 3.07 4.97
C PHE A 39 -8.73 4.21 5.95
N ARG A 40 -9.23 4.08 7.18
CA ARG A 40 -9.01 5.08 8.23
C ARG A 40 -7.55 5.21 8.61
N LEU A 41 -6.82 4.10 8.64
CA LEU A 41 -5.38 4.10 8.91
C LEU A 41 -4.63 4.88 7.83
N CYS A 42 -4.91 4.62 6.55
CA CYS A 42 -4.29 5.33 5.44
C CYS A 42 -4.59 6.83 5.48
N ARG A 43 -5.81 7.21 5.83
CA ARG A 43 -6.18 8.61 6.02
C ARG A 43 -5.35 9.26 7.12
N ALA A 44 -5.26 8.61 8.26
CA ALA A 44 -4.48 9.12 9.39
C ALA A 44 -3.01 9.28 9.03
N LEU A 45 -2.43 8.29 8.35
CA LEU A 45 -1.04 8.36 7.90
C LEU A 45 -0.81 9.52 6.93
N SER A 46 -1.75 9.74 6.00
CA SER A 46 -1.67 10.84 5.04
C SER A 46 -1.73 12.20 5.72
N GLU A 47 -2.52 12.32 6.78
CA GLU A 47 -2.64 13.56 7.54
C GLU A 47 -1.40 13.83 8.40
N LEU A 48 -0.81 12.78 8.96
CA LEU A 48 0.38 12.89 9.81
C LEU A 48 1.63 13.24 9.01
N LYS A 49 1.77 12.70 7.81
CA LYS A 49 2.97 12.91 6.99
C LYS A 49 2.58 13.26 5.56
N LYS A 50 2.73 14.54 5.21
CA LYS A 50 2.29 15.10 3.92
C LYS A 50 3.04 14.53 2.71
N ASN A 51 4.29 14.11 2.91
CA ASN A 51 5.13 13.57 1.83
C ASN A 51 5.09 12.05 1.75
N LEU A 52 4.12 11.43 2.42
CA LEU A 52 3.98 9.98 2.39
C LEU A 52 3.23 9.54 1.14
N GLU A 53 3.87 8.70 0.35
CA GLU A 53 3.24 8.03 -0.79
C GLU A 53 2.71 6.68 -0.32
N ILE A 54 1.42 6.45 -0.52
CA ILE A 54 0.77 5.21 -0.12
C ILE A 54 0.44 4.37 -1.34
N ARG A 55 0.89 3.12 -1.33
CA ARG A 55 0.42 2.09 -2.25
C ARG A 55 -0.44 1.13 -1.44
N LEU A 56 -1.72 1.12 -1.72
CA LEU A 56 -2.68 0.27 -1.02
C LEU A 56 -3.05 -0.92 -1.89
N VAL A 57 -2.78 -2.12 -1.39
CA VAL A 57 -3.05 -3.38 -2.09
C VAL A 57 -4.21 -4.06 -1.39
N VAL A 58 -5.33 -4.21 -2.10
CA VAL A 58 -6.60 -4.68 -1.53
C VAL A 58 -7.05 -5.95 -2.25
N SER A 59 -7.42 -6.96 -1.49
CA SER A 59 -7.86 -8.25 -2.05
C SER A 59 -9.31 -8.24 -2.54
N ASN A 60 -10.12 -7.26 -2.12
CA ASN A 60 -11.52 -7.16 -2.51
C ASN A 60 -11.91 -5.71 -2.75
N LEU A 61 -11.80 -5.27 -4.00
CA LEU A 61 -12.13 -3.90 -4.39
C LEU A 61 -13.63 -3.64 -4.35
N ASP A 62 -14.48 -4.66 -4.51
CA ASP A 62 -15.92 -4.51 -4.38
C ASP A 62 -16.31 -4.04 -2.99
N SER A 63 -15.73 -4.62 -1.97
CA SER A 63 -15.96 -4.20 -0.58
C SER A 63 -15.49 -2.78 -0.36
N PHE A 64 -14.34 -2.41 -0.91
CA PHE A 64 -13.81 -1.05 -0.80
C PHE A 64 -14.73 -0.04 -1.51
N ALA A 65 -15.21 -0.37 -2.70
CA ALA A 65 -16.11 0.49 -3.46
C ALA A 65 -17.42 0.77 -2.72
N LYS A 66 -17.90 -0.18 -1.94
CA LYS A 66 -19.14 -0.02 -1.17
C LYS A 66 -19.01 0.95 -0.01
N ILE A 67 -17.81 1.10 0.56
CA ILE A 67 -17.60 2.01 1.69
C ILE A 67 -16.97 3.35 1.27
N SER A 68 -16.45 3.45 0.05
CA SER A 68 -15.75 4.65 -0.41
C SER A 68 -16.18 5.03 -1.80
N LYS A 69 -16.83 6.18 -1.93
CA LYS A 69 -17.16 6.76 -3.24
C LYS A 69 -15.86 7.14 -3.95
N GLY A 70 -15.78 6.84 -5.22
CA GLY A 70 -14.59 7.12 -6.02
C GLY A 70 -13.72 5.91 -6.29
N ILE A 71 -13.94 4.81 -5.59
CA ILE A 71 -13.28 3.53 -5.89
C ILE A 71 -14.10 2.81 -6.96
N ASP A 72 -13.42 2.45 -8.04
CA ASP A 72 -13.99 1.67 -9.14
C ASP A 72 -13.50 0.22 -9.00
N SER A 73 -14.41 -0.69 -8.64
CA SER A 73 -14.07 -2.09 -8.42
C SER A 73 -13.65 -2.84 -9.68
N THR A 74 -13.87 -2.26 -10.85
CA THR A 74 -13.48 -2.86 -12.13
C THR A 74 -12.04 -2.55 -12.53
N LYS A 75 -11.40 -1.59 -11.85
CA LYS A 75 -10.03 -1.18 -12.15
C LYS A 75 -9.04 -1.85 -11.21
N THR A 76 -8.09 -2.56 -11.76
CA THR A 76 -7.06 -3.24 -10.97
C THR A 76 -5.95 -2.30 -10.51
N PHE A 77 -5.87 -1.11 -11.10
CA PHE A 77 -5.03 -0.01 -10.67
C PHE A 77 -5.79 1.30 -10.80
N GLN A 78 -5.73 2.12 -9.75
CA GLN A 78 -6.36 3.43 -9.77
C GLN A 78 -5.72 4.36 -8.73
N GLU A 79 -5.85 5.66 -8.96
CA GLU A 79 -5.48 6.65 -7.97
C GLU A 79 -6.72 7.07 -7.19
N PHE A 80 -6.59 7.12 -5.87
CA PHE A 80 -7.68 7.50 -4.97
C PHE A 80 -7.11 8.29 -3.80
N ARG A 81 -7.56 9.52 -3.60
CA ARG A 81 -7.10 10.43 -2.55
C ARG A 81 -5.58 10.66 -2.57
N GLY A 82 -4.97 10.57 -3.74
CA GLY A 82 -3.52 10.66 -3.89
C GLY A 82 -2.78 9.35 -3.63
N TRP A 83 -3.49 8.30 -3.25
CA TRP A 83 -2.92 6.97 -3.06
C TRP A 83 -2.99 6.19 -4.36
N LYS A 84 -2.07 5.24 -4.52
CA LYS A 84 -2.12 4.26 -5.60
C LYS A 84 -2.77 2.99 -5.06
N VAL A 85 -3.90 2.60 -5.64
CA VAL A 85 -4.67 1.44 -5.19
C VAL A 85 -4.53 0.33 -6.22
N PHE A 86 -4.15 -0.85 -5.74
CA PHE A 86 -3.91 -2.04 -6.57
C PHE A 86 -4.84 -3.16 -6.15
N ASP A 87 -5.28 -3.93 -7.15
CA ASP A 87 -5.96 -5.19 -6.88
C ASP A 87 -4.92 -6.25 -6.54
N TRP A 88 -5.00 -6.78 -5.32
CA TRP A 88 -4.14 -7.86 -4.82
C TRP A 88 -4.07 -9.04 -5.80
N ASN A 89 -5.16 -9.31 -6.51
CA ASN A 89 -5.30 -10.49 -7.37
C ASN A 89 -4.78 -10.28 -8.79
N ASP A 90 -4.41 -9.06 -9.17
CA ASP A 90 -3.79 -8.81 -10.47
C ASP A 90 -2.28 -9.00 -10.38
N ASN A 91 -1.87 -10.25 -10.45
CA ASN A 91 -0.46 -10.65 -10.26
C ASN A 91 0.47 -9.97 -11.27
N ALA A 92 0.08 -9.94 -12.54
CA ALA A 92 0.93 -9.40 -13.61
C ALA A 92 1.17 -7.91 -13.44
N LEU A 93 0.11 -7.14 -13.19
CA LEU A 93 0.20 -5.70 -12.99
C LEU A 93 1.01 -5.37 -11.73
N CYS A 94 0.69 -6.03 -10.61
CA CYS A 94 1.36 -5.79 -9.35
C CYS A 94 2.85 -6.13 -9.43
N LYS A 95 3.17 -7.27 -9.99
CA LYS A 95 4.57 -7.71 -10.16
C LYS A 95 5.35 -6.71 -11.01
N LYS A 96 4.75 -6.22 -12.08
CA LYS A 96 5.36 -5.22 -12.97
C LYS A 96 5.62 -3.90 -12.23
N GLU A 97 4.61 -3.36 -11.57
CA GLU A 97 4.71 -2.06 -10.91
C GLU A 97 5.65 -2.11 -9.70
N PHE A 98 5.57 -3.15 -8.89
CA PHE A 98 6.42 -3.30 -7.71
C PHE A 98 7.84 -3.72 -8.04
N SER A 99 8.08 -4.27 -9.23
CA SER A 99 9.44 -4.52 -9.72
C SER A 99 10.15 -3.22 -10.11
N LYS A 100 9.41 -2.26 -10.67
CA LYS A 100 9.95 -0.94 -11.03
C LYS A 100 10.31 -0.13 -9.80
N ASN A 101 9.45 -0.17 -8.78
CA ASN A 101 9.60 0.55 -7.54
C ASN A 101 9.42 -0.41 -6.38
N PRO A 102 10.49 -1.11 -5.96
CA PRO A 102 10.40 -2.06 -4.86
C PRO A 102 9.95 -1.40 -3.56
N PRO A 103 9.16 -2.10 -2.75
CA PRO A 103 8.72 -1.54 -1.48
C PRO A 103 9.85 -1.46 -0.48
N GLU A 104 9.97 -0.32 0.22
CA GLU A 104 10.91 -0.15 1.34
C GLU A 104 10.24 -0.50 2.66
N PHE A 105 8.97 -0.14 2.79
CA PHE A 105 8.17 -0.41 3.99
C PHE A 105 6.88 -1.11 3.59
N ILE A 106 6.60 -2.21 4.25
CA ILE A 106 5.36 -2.95 4.07
C ILE A 106 4.62 -2.98 5.40
N LEU A 107 3.35 -2.57 5.35
CA LEU A 107 2.44 -2.60 6.48
C LEU A 107 1.44 -3.72 6.27
N GLU A 108 1.59 -4.81 7.00
CA GLU A 108 0.63 -5.92 6.97
C GLU A 108 -0.47 -5.66 8.00
N CYS A 109 -1.67 -5.43 7.53
CA CYS A 109 -2.81 -5.19 8.42
C CYS A 109 -3.47 -6.50 8.80
N PHE A 110 -3.76 -6.67 10.09
CA PHE A 110 -4.37 -7.89 10.64
C PHE A 110 -3.59 -9.17 10.36
N GLN A 111 -2.27 -9.04 10.22
CA GLN A 111 -1.40 -10.18 9.91
C GLN A 111 -1.89 -10.96 8.68
N CYS A 112 -2.33 -10.23 7.67
CA CYS A 112 -2.95 -10.80 6.48
C CYS A 112 -1.98 -11.61 5.60
N GLY A 113 -0.69 -11.53 5.89
CA GLY A 113 0.32 -12.10 5.02
C GLY A 113 0.57 -11.22 3.79
N ARG A 114 1.32 -11.75 2.86
CA ARG A 114 1.68 -11.07 1.62
C ARG A 114 1.16 -11.87 0.42
N PRO A 115 0.75 -11.18 -0.67
CA PRO A 115 0.38 -11.89 -1.89
C PRO A 115 1.58 -12.67 -2.45
N GLU A 116 1.28 -13.75 -3.14
CA GLU A 116 2.31 -14.62 -3.70
C GLU A 116 3.26 -13.88 -4.63
N TRP A 117 2.73 -12.98 -5.47
CA TRP A 117 3.56 -12.17 -6.36
C TRP A 117 4.57 -11.29 -5.62
N LEU A 118 4.21 -10.84 -4.42
CA LEU A 118 5.11 -10.01 -3.60
C LEU A 118 6.18 -10.88 -2.94
N GLU A 119 5.81 -12.05 -2.44
CA GLU A 119 6.76 -13.02 -1.89
C GLU A 119 7.80 -13.42 -2.92
N GLU A 120 7.36 -13.74 -4.14
CA GLU A 120 8.27 -14.08 -5.24
C GLU A 120 9.23 -12.95 -5.55
N LEU A 121 8.71 -11.71 -5.59
CA LEU A 121 9.49 -10.52 -5.87
C LEU A 121 10.56 -10.29 -4.80
N LEU A 122 10.18 -10.39 -3.53
CA LEU A 122 11.10 -10.17 -2.42
C LEU A 122 12.17 -11.25 -2.37
N PHE A 123 11.81 -12.48 -2.67
CA PHE A 123 12.74 -13.61 -2.72
C PHE A 123 13.78 -13.45 -3.82
N SER A 124 13.36 -13.00 -5.01
CA SER A 124 14.23 -12.90 -6.17
C SER A 124 15.23 -11.75 -6.09
N GLN A 125 14.95 -10.70 -5.34
CA GLN A 125 15.72 -9.45 -5.38
C GLN A 125 16.49 -9.12 -4.11
N GLN A 126 16.34 -9.86 -3.03
CA GLN A 126 17.08 -9.69 -1.76
C GLN A 126 17.09 -8.23 -1.25
N PHE A 127 15.91 -7.64 -1.14
CA PHE A 127 15.79 -6.25 -0.66
C PHE A 127 16.06 -6.11 0.82
N ASN A 128 16.60 -4.95 1.21
CA ASN A 128 16.49 -4.47 2.58
C ASN A 128 15.06 -3.98 2.80
N LEU A 129 14.26 -4.78 3.45
CA LEU A 129 12.84 -4.54 3.61
C LEU A 129 12.46 -4.40 5.08
N ASN A 130 11.68 -3.39 5.38
CA ASN A 130 11.08 -3.21 6.69
C ASN A 130 9.60 -3.61 6.63
N VAL A 131 9.26 -4.71 7.30
CA VAL A 131 7.89 -5.18 7.39
C VAL A 131 7.35 -4.88 8.77
N LEU A 132 6.22 -4.17 8.81
CA LEU A 132 5.57 -3.77 10.05
C LEU A 132 4.19 -4.43 10.15
N GLN A 133 3.87 -4.92 11.32
CA GLN A 133 2.53 -5.43 11.63
C GLN A 133 1.73 -4.30 12.24
N ALA A 134 0.86 -3.68 11.44
CA ALA A 134 0.15 -2.48 11.86
C ALA A 134 -0.97 -2.76 12.85
N ILE A 135 -1.71 -3.82 12.60
CA ILE A 135 -2.86 -4.19 13.42
C ILE A 135 -2.67 -5.65 13.74
N PRO A 136 -2.34 -5.98 15.00
CA PRO A 136 -2.12 -7.38 15.37
C PRO A 136 -3.40 -8.18 15.22
N GLY A 137 -3.24 -9.44 14.85
CA GLY A 137 -4.36 -10.39 14.84
C GLY A 137 -4.84 -10.67 16.25
N ASP A 138 -5.97 -11.35 16.36
CA ASP A 138 -6.58 -11.68 17.65
C ASP A 138 -5.81 -12.73 18.44
N ARG A 139 -4.70 -13.21 17.93
CA ARG A 139 -3.94 -14.30 18.54
C ARG A 139 -2.88 -13.77 19.48
N ILE A 140 -3.01 -14.16 20.74
CA ILE A 140 -2.06 -13.78 21.80
C ILE A 140 -0.67 -14.39 21.55
N GLU A 141 -0.61 -15.58 20.97
CA GLU A 141 0.65 -16.25 20.65
C GLU A 141 1.52 -15.52 19.62
N ASN A 142 0.96 -14.53 18.93
CA ASN A 142 1.70 -13.73 17.95
C ASN A 142 2.38 -12.52 18.56
N ILE A 143 2.27 -12.34 19.86
CA ILE A 143 2.96 -11.26 20.57
C ILE A 143 4.43 -11.68 20.73
N PRO A 144 5.39 -10.86 20.28
CA PRO A 144 6.81 -11.18 20.48
C PRO A 144 7.12 -11.28 21.96
N LYS A 145 7.77 -12.35 22.33
CA LYS A 145 8.22 -12.57 23.71
C LYS A 145 9.50 -11.81 23.99
#